data_530753dd2b606fd137f7b0335a03ed07
#
_entry.id   530753dd2b606fd137f7b0335a03ed07
#
_cell.length_a   1.000
_cell.length_b   1.000
_cell.length_c   1.000
_cell.angle_alpha   90.00
_cell.angle_beta   90.00
_cell.angle_gamma   90.00
#
_symmetry.space_group_name_H-M   'P 1'
#
loop_
_entity.id
_entity.type
_entity.pdbx_description
1 polymer ?
#
loop_
_entity_poly.entity_id
_entity_poly.type
_entity_poly.pdbx_seq_one_letter_code
_entity_poly.pdbx_strand_id
1 'polypeptide(L)'
;TIMENIKNASADNICFYMAVNRINKDCIRHVCEKARDTAHVKAVSFNFHTPYPDTRELALSREEKAECCRIITRMMKEGCPVFNLKGAFPYLIDNRFPTPCHQCLVMENGKLSVCGRCIDVPGLCDECGYFFVAEYTLLFRGHPRIVFEMLFTYLKYI
;
A
#
# COMPACT_ATOMS: atom_id res chain seq x y z
N THR A 1 -14.47 -17.01 -11.30
CA THR A 1 -13.90 -16.29 -10.13
C THR A 1 -12.91 -15.22 -10.56
N ILE A 2 -12.51 -14.29 -9.64
CA ILE A 2 -11.48 -13.26 -9.92
C ILE A 2 -10.19 -13.94 -10.41
N MET A 3 -9.77 -15.03 -9.78
CA MET A 3 -8.55 -15.76 -10.16
C MET A 3 -8.63 -16.40 -11.54
N GLU A 4 -9.80 -16.87 -11.96
CA GLU A 4 -10.02 -17.37 -13.33
C GLU A 4 -9.93 -16.23 -14.35
N ASN A 5 -10.53 -15.07 -14.04
CA ASN A 5 -10.44 -13.90 -14.91
C ASN A 5 -8.98 -13.43 -15.08
N ILE A 6 -8.17 -13.47 -14.02
CA ILE A 6 -6.74 -13.13 -14.07
C ILE A 6 -5.98 -14.11 -14.97
N LYS A 7 -6.24 -15.43 -14.86
CA LYS A 7 -5.60 -16.45 -15.72
C LYS A 7 -5.93 -16.28 -17.20
N ASN A 8 -7.11 -15.74 -17.49
CA ASN A 8 -7.60 -15.51 -18.85
C ASN A 8 -7.38 -14.07 -19.34
N ALA A 9 -6.68 -13.24 -18.54
CA ALA A 9 -6.42 -11.86 -18.91
C ALA A 9 -5.41 -11.79 -20.06
N SER A 10 -5.66 -10.87 -21.00
CA SER A 10 -4.70 -10.53 -22.07
C SER A 10 -3.62 -9.54 -21.61
N ALA A 11 -3.74 -9.01 -20.40
CA ALA A 11 -2.81 -8.04 -19.83
C ALA A 11 -1.77 -8.72 -18.93
N ASP A 12 -0.50 -8.36 -19.11
CA ASP A 12 0.65 -8.91 -18.35
C ASP A 12 1.15 -7.97 -17.24
N ASN A 13 0.32 -7.03 -16.78
CA ASN A 13 0.71 -6.01 -15.81
C ASN A 13 -0.28 -5.86 -14.65
N ILE A 14 -0.82 -6.99 -14.19
CA ILE A 14 -1.77 -7.01 -13.07
C ILE A 14 -1.00 -6.79 -11.76
N CYS A 15 -1.51 -5.90 -10.92
CA CYS A 15 -1.03 -5.70 -9.56
C CYS A 15 -2.09 -6.16 -8.56
N PHE A 16 -1.70 -7.00 -7.59
CA PHE A 16 -2.55 -7.29 -6.43
C PHE A 16 -2.46 -6.13 -5.45
N TYR A 17 -3.60 -5.78 -4.87
CA TYR A 17 -3.70 -4.72 -3.89
C TYR A 17 -4.37 -5.21 -2.62
N MET A 18 -3.69 -5.10 -1.48
CA MET A 18 -4.20 -5.57 -0.20
C MET A 18 -4.24 -4.44 0.84
N ALA A 19 -5.44 -4.13 1.33
CA ALA A 19 -5.62 -3.31 2.51
C ALA A 19 -5.47 -4.19 3.76
N VAL A 20 -4.34 -4.06 4.45
CA VAL A 20 -4.01 -4.85 5.64
C VAL A 20 -4.70 -4.26 6.86
N ASN A 21 -5.41 -5.10 7.59
CA ASN A 21 -6.11 -4.76 8.82
C ASN A 21 -5.93 -5.86 9.87
N ARG A 22 -6.50 -5.67 11.06
CA ARG A 22 -6.37 -6.61 12.19
C ARG A 22 -6.85 -8.03 11.87
N ILE A 23 -7.85 -8.18 11.00
CA ILE A 23 -8.44 -9.49 10.66
C ILE A 23 -7.56 -10.24 9.65
N ASN A 24 -6.96 -9.53 8.69
CA ASN A 24 -6.28 -10.17 7.55
C ASN A 24 -4.75 -10.04 7.56
N LYS A 25 -4.14 -9.42 8.58
CA LYS A 25 -2.68 -9.19 8.65
C LYS A 25 -1.84 -10.46 8.48
N ASP A 26 -2.35 -11.59 8.92
CA ASP A 26 -1.66 -12.89 8.84
C ASP A 26 -1.67 -13.46 7.40
N CYS A 27 -2.46 -12.89 6.49
CA CYS A 27 -2.54 -13.30 5.08
C CYS A 27 -1.46 -12.66 4.19
N ILE A 28 -0.63 -11.74 4.69
CA ILE A 28 0.40 -11.01 3.89
C ILE A 28 1.29 -12.00 3.13
N ARG A 29 1.83 -13.02 3.80
CA ARG A 29 2.67 -14.05 3.18
C ARG A 29 1.92 -14.77 2.06
N HIS A 30 0.72 -15.24 2.34
CA HIS A 30 -0.10 -15.95 1.36
C HIS A 30 -0.38 -15.11 0.11
N VAL A 31 -0.68 -13.81 0.29
CA VAL A 31 -0.94 -12.89 -0.84
C VAL A 31 0.34 -12.67 -1.66
N CYS A 32 1.50 -12.54 -1.01
CA CYS A 32 2.79 -12.43 -1.68
C CYS A 32 3.12 -13.68 -2.52
N GLU A 33 2.98 -14.87 -1.94
CA GLU A 33 3.21 -16.15 -2.62
C GLU A 33 2.23 -16.30 -3.79
N LYS A 34 0.97 -15.96 -3.57
CA LYS A 34 -0.05 -16.00 -4.62
C LYS A 34 0.26 -15.04 -5.77
N ALA A 35 0.75 -13.83 -5.47
CA ALA A 35 1.16 -12.86 -6.50
C ALA A 35 2.34 -13.39 -7.32
N ARG A 36 3.34 -13.98 -6.67
CA ARG A 36 4.51 -14.57 -7.33
C ARG A 36 4.14 -15.75 -8.24
N ASP A 37 3.21 -16.60 -7.79
CA ASP A 37 2.87 -17.86 -8.44
C ASP A 37 1.70 -17.74 -9.43
N THR A 38 1.15 -16.53 -9.62
CA THR A 38 0.02 -16.29 -10.54
C THR A 38 0.53 -15.62 -11.83
N ALA A 39 0.26 -16.24 -12.97
CA ALA A 39 0.55 -15.67 -14.28
C ALA A 39 -0.10 -14.29 -14.44
N HIS A 40 0.54 -13.41 -15.21
CA HIS A 40 0.12 -12.02 -15.47
C HIS A 40 0.18 -11.06 -14.25
N VAL A 41 0.44 -11.57 -13.03
CA VAL A 41 0.64 -10.73 -11.86
C VAL A 41 2.10 -10.33 -11.76
N LYS A 42 2.36 -9.03 -11.90
CA LYS A 42 3.72 -8.46 -11.87
C LYS A 42 4.09 -7.90 -10.50
N ALA A 43 3.10 -7.54 -9.70
CA ALA A 43 3.35 -6.92 -8.41
C ALA A 43 2.25 -7.19 -7.39
N VAL A 44 2.59 -7.00 -6.13
CA VAL A 44 1.65 -6.83 -5.04
C VAL A 44 1.96 -5.54 -4.29
N SER A 45 0.94 -4.78 -3.95
CA SER A 45 1.04 -3.57 -3.15
C SER A 45 0.18 -3.67 -1.89
N PHE A 46 0.69 -3.16 -0.80
CA PHE A 46 0.02 -3.16 0.50
C PHE A 46 -0.32 -1.74 0.93
N ASN A 47 -1.43 -1.59 1.64
CA ASN A 47 -1.74 -0.43 2.47
C ASN A 47 -2.17 -0.91 3.84
N PHE A 48 -2.06 -0.07 4.85
CA PHE A 48 -2.77 -0.29 6.10
C PHE A 48 -4.19 0.26 6.00
N HIS A 49 -5.10 -0.38 6.72
CA HIS A 49 -6.45 0.14 6.89
C HIS A 49 -6.41 1.51 7.57
N THR A 50 -7.07 2.50 6.97
CA THR A 50 -7.30 3.81 7.59
C THR A 50 -8.51 3.70 8.51
N PRO A 51 -8.40 4.03 9.80
CA PRO A 51 -9.43 3.72 10.81
C PRO A 51 -10.60 4.68 10.77
N TYR A 52 -11.50 4.50 9.80
CA TYR A 52 -12.76 5.25 9.78
C TYR A 52 -13.57 5.00 11.05
N PRO A 53 -14.46 5.93 11.45
CA PRO A 53 -15.24 5.81 12.68
C PRO A 53 -16.02 4.51 12.81
N ASP A 54 -16.57 4.01 11.70
CA ASP A 54 -17.36 2.78 11.59
C ASP A 54 -16.53 1.49 11.46
N THR A 55 -15.22 1.59 11.31
CA THR A 55 -14.29 0.46 11.12
C THR A 55 -13.02 0.59 11.95
N ARG A 56 -13.06 1.39 13.02
CA ARG A 56 -11.89 1.68 13.86
C ARG A 56 -11.33 0.42 14.56
N GLU A 57 -12.16 -0.56 14.82
CA GLU A 57 -11.76 -1.86 15.37
C GLU A 57 -10.84 -2.67 14.46
N LEU A 58 -10.83 -2.36 13.15
CA LEU A 58 -9.95 -2.99 12.17
C LEU A 58 -8.55 -2.37 12.13
N ALA A 59 -8.33 -1.26 12.84
CA ALA A 59 -7.05 -0.58 12.88
C ALA A 59 -5.94 -1.48 13.45
N LEU A 60 -4.76 -1.37 12.86
CA LEU A 60 -3.55 -2.00 13.37
C LEU A 60 -2.91 -1.12 14.45
N SER A 61 -2.46 -1.74 15.53
CA SER A 61 -1.58 -1.05 16.48
C SER A 61 -0.22 -0.73 15.85
N ARG A 62 0.58 0.10 16.49
CA ARG A 62 1.94 0.42 16.06
C ARG A 62 2.81 -0.84 15.94
N GLU A 63 2.70 -1.74 16.92
CA GLU A 63 3.42 -3.01 16.97
C GLU A 63 2.97 -3.94 15.85
N GLU A 64 1.68 -4.01 15.58
CA GLU A 64 1.11 -4.80 14.48
C GLU A 64 1.58 -4.26 13.11
N LYS A 65 1.60 -2.93 12.91
CA LYS A 65 2.15 -2.29 11.71
C LYS A 65 3.63 -2.65 11.53
N ALA A 66 4.42 -2.59 12.60
CA ALA A 66 5.84 -2.95 12.58
C ALA A 66 6.05 -4.42 12.20
N GLU A 67 5.22 -5.33 12.72
CA GLU A 67 5.25 -6.75 12.36
C GLU A 67 4.91 -6.95 10.88
N CYS A 68 3.82 -6.36 10.41
CA CYS A 68 3.44 -6.42 8.98
C CYS A 68 4.59 -5.93 8.08
N CYS A 69 5.22 -4.80 8.41
CA CYS A 69 6.37 -4.29 7.66
C CYS A 69 7.57 -5.23 7.69
N ARG A 70 7.81 -5.96 8.81
CA ARG A 70 8.86 -6.99 8.90
C ARG A 70 8.54 -8.18 7.98
N ILE A 71 7.29 -8.66 7.97
CA ILE A 71 6.84 -9.73 7.08
C ILE A 71 7.00 -9.31 5.62
N ILE A 72 6.49 -8.14 5.23
CA ILE A 72 6.60 -7.60 3.87
C ILE A 72 8.08 -7.51 3.46
N THR A 73 8.95 -6.98 4.34
CA THR A 73 10.40 -6.88 4.07
C THR A 73 11.03 -8.25 3.85
N ARG A 74 10.60 -9.28 4.60
CA ARG A 74 11.06 -10.67 4.42
C ARG A 74 10.64 -11.20 3.06
N MET A 75 9.38 -11.02 2.69
CA MET A 75 8.86 -11.45 1.39
C MET A 75 9.59 -10.79 0.23
N MET A 76 9.93 -9.48 0.34
CA MET A 76 10.79 -8.81 -0.65
C MET A 76 12.16 -9.49 -0.79
N LYS A 77 12.79 -9.90 0.32
CA LYS A 77 14.08 -10.61 0.30
C LYS A 77 13.96 -12.01 -0.29
N GLU A 78 12.81 -12.65 -0.13
CA GLU A 78 12.49 -13.97 -0.69
C GLU A 78 12.07 -13.88 -2.18
N GLY A 79 12.19 -12.70 -2.80
CA GLY A 79 11.95 -12.48 -4.24
C GLY A 79 10.49 -12.27 -4.62
N CYS A 80 9.59 -12.04 -3.66
CA CYS A 80 8.22 -11.70 -3.98
C CYS A 80 8.13 -10.30 -4.60
N PRO A 81 7.27 -10.10 -5.63
CA PRO A 81 7.21 -8.88 -6.41
C PRO A 81 6.43 -7.77 -5.68
N VAL A 82 6.94 -7.35 -4.51
CA VAL A 82 6.33 -6.28 -3.73
C VAL A 82 6.72 -4.92 -4.32
N PHE A 83 5.72 -4.09 -4.60
CA PHE A 83 5.89 -2.77 -5.22
C PHE A 83 6.17 -1.65 -4.21
N ASN A 84 5.83 -1.84 -2.93
CA ASN A 84 6.02 -0.84 -1.89
C ASN A 84 7.50 -0.48 -1.65
N LEU A 85 7.75 0.76 -1.26
CA LEU A 85 9.08 1.26 -0.92
C LEU A 85 9.40 1.03 0.56
N LYS A 86 10.37 0.17 0.83
CA LYS A 86 10.77 -0.19 2.19
C LYS A 86 11.21 1.02 3.04
N GLY A 87 11.78 2.04 2.39
CA GLY A 87 12.18 3.28 3.04
C GLY A 87 11.03 4.07 3.67
N ALA A 88 9.80 3.86 3.21
CA ALA A 88 8.61 4.51 3.74
C ALA A 88 8.05 3.82 5.01
N PHE A 89 8.41 2.57 5.28
CA PHE A 89 7.83 1.78 6.38
C PHE A 89 7.96 2.43 7.77
N PRO A 90 9.11 3.00 8.18
CA PRO A 90 9.20 3.67 9.48
C PRO A 90 8.21 4.82 9.64
N TYR A 91 7.96 5.55 8.56
CA TYR A 91 7.03 6.68 8.57
C TYR A 91 5.58 6.22 8.67
N LEU A 92 5.23 5.11 8.03
CA LEU A 92 3.90 4.49 8.09
C LEU A 92 3.60 3.86 9.45
N ILE A 93 4.60 3.23 10.07
CA ILE A 93 4.47 2.65 11.42
C ILE A 93 4.13 3.73 12.44
N ASP A 94 4.81 4.87 12.35
CA ASP A 94 4.68 5.97 13.30
C ASP A 94 3.69 7.06 12.86
N ASN A 95 3.09 6.94 11.67
CA ASN A 95 2.28 7.97 11.01
C ASN A 95 2.99 9.34 10.94
N ARG A 96 4.30 9.34 10.70
CA ARG A 96 5.16 10.54 10.68
C ARG A 96 5.46 11.03 9.27
N PHE A 97 4.45 11.17 8.45
CA PHE A 97 4.59 11.79 7.14
C PHE A 97 3.47 12.82 6.94
N PRO A 98 3.76 13.92 6.25
CA PRO A 98 2.71 14.87 5.92
C PRO A 98 1.74 14.25 4.93
N THR A 99 0.46 14.43 5.19
CA THR A 99 -0.62 13.96 4.32
C THR A 99 -1.07 15.10 3.40
N PRO A 100 -0.78 15.03 2.08
CA PRO A 100 -1.24 16.04 1.13
C PRO A 100 -2.70 15.80 0.74
N CYS A 101 -3.58 15.66 1.72
CA CYS A 101 -4.97 15.24 1.51
C CYS A 101 -5.71 16.12 0.52
N HIS A 102 -5.44 17.44 0.51
CA HIS A 102 -6.01 18.39 -0.45
C HIS A 102 -5.51 18.18 -1.89
N GLN A 103 -4.49 17.37 -2.12
CA GLN A 103 -3.94 17.02 -3.44
C GLN A 103 -4.32 15.61 -3.89
N CYS A 104 -4.87 14.78 -2.99
CA CYS A 104 -5.36 13.45 -3.32
C CYS A 104 -6.76 13.55 -3.94
N LEU A 105 -6.84 13.38 -5.24
CA LEU A 105 -8.11 13.40 -5.97
C LEU A 105 -8.62 11.99 -6.21
N VAL A 106 -9.90 11.76 -5.95
CA VAL A 106 -10.60 10.50 -6.20
C VAL A 106 -11.79 10.76 -7.10
N MET A 107 -11.89 10.03 -8.19
CA MET A 107 -13.08 10.04 -9.04
C MET A 107 -13.91 8.77 -8.78
N GLU A 108 -15.11 8.95 -8.30
CA GLU A 108 -16.05 7.86 -8.05
C GLU A 108 -17.41 8.20 -8.65
N ASN A 109 -17.97 7.29 -9.46
CA ASN A 109 -19.25 7.48 -10.13
C ASN A 109 -19.37 8.81 -10.92
N GLY A 110 -18.27 9.23 -11.58
CA GLY A 110 -18.23 10.48 -12.34
C GLY A 110 -18.12 11.74 -11.48
N LYS A 111 -18.02 11.62 -10.17
CA LYS A 111 -17.85 12.74 -9.23
C LYS A 111 -16.41 12.79 -8.75
N LEU A 112 -15.80 13.97 -8.89
CA LEU A 112 -14.47 14.24 -8.36
C LEU A 112 -14.57 14.70 -6.90
N SER A 113 -13.84 14.06 -6.02
CA SER A 113 -13.74 14.44 -4.60
C SER A 113 -12.27 14.50 -4.16
N VAL A 114 -12.01 15.28 -3.13
CA VAL A 114 -10.68 15.38 -2.52
C VAL A 114 -10.56 14.29 -1.46
N CYS A 115 -9.57 13.42 -1.61
CA CYS A 115 -9.24 12.36 -0.65
C CYS A 115 -10.43 11.47 -0.22
N GLY A 116 -11.40 11.27 -1.09
CA GLY A 116 -12.58 10.47 -0.78
C GLY A 116 -13.25 10.93 0.51
N ARG A 117 -13.39 10.00 1.48
CA ARG A 117 -14.07 10.28 2.75
C ARG A 117 -13.17 10.78 3.88
N CYS A 118 -11.85 10.73 3.71
CA CYS A 118 -10.93 11.00 4.81
C CYS A 118 -10.95 12.47 5.24
N ILE A 119 -11.11 13.40 4.29
CA ILE A 119 -11.03 14.83 4.55
C ILE A 119 -12.18 15.33 5.43
N ASP A 120 -13.33 14.66 5.40
CA ASP A 120 -14.52 15.04 6.16
C ASP A 120 -14.48 14.53 7.62
N VAL A 121 -13.45 13.74 7.98
CA VAL A 121 -13.31 13.16 9.32
C VAL A 121 -12.11 13.80 10.04
N PRO A 122 -12.34 14.65 11.04
CA PRO A 122 -11.25 15.32 11.78
C PRO A 122 -10.23 14.33 12.34
N GLY A 123 -8.94 14.59 12.10
CA GLY A 123 -7.82 13.78 12.59
C GLY A 123 -7.55 12.49 11.83
N LEU A 124 -8.43 12.05 10.91
CA LEU A 124 -8.25 10.79 10.19
C LEU A 124 -7.01 10.83 9.27
N CYS A 125 -6.66 11.99 8.74
CA CYS A 125 -5.46 12.15 7.92
C CYS A 125 -4.16 11.83 8.68
N ASP A 126 -4.13 12.04 10.00
CA ASP A 126 -2.98 11.72 10.85
C ASP A 126 -2.83 10.20 11.06
N GLU A 127 -3.87 9.44 10.76
CA GLU A 127 -3.89 7.98 10.83
C GLU A 127 -3.91 7.32 9.43
N CYS A 128 -3.55 8.06 8.38
CA CYS A 128 -3.58 7.59 7.00
C CYS A 128 -2.73 6.32 6.82
N GLY A 129 -3.36 5.25 6.33
CA GLY A 129 -2.72 3.96 6.09
C GLY A 129 -2.21 3.76 4.66
N TYR A 130 -2.38 4.72 3.78
CA TYR A 130 -2.00 4.58 2.38
C TYR A 130 -0.49 4.70 2.17
N PHE A 131 0.16 3.61 1.79
CA PHE A 131 1.61 3.56 1.56
C PHE A 131 2.04 4.52 0.46
N PHE A 132 1.32 4.55 -0.65
CA PHE A 132 1.66 5.45 -1.75
C PHE A 132 1.63 6.94 -1.33
N VAL A 133 0.76 7.33 -0.39
CA VAL A 133 0.73 8.70 0.13
C VAL A 133 2.04 9.03 0.84
N ALA A 134 2.52 8.14 1.71
CA ALA A 134 3.80 8.28 2.38
C ALA A 134 4.97 8.25 1.37
N GLU A 135 4.97 7.29 0.46
CA GLU A 135 6.00 7.08 -0.55
C GLU A 135 6.16 8.31 -1.46
N TYR A 136 5.07 8.81 -2.04
CA TYR A 136 5.10 9.99 -2.91
C TYR A 136 5.41 11.27 -2.14
N THR A 137 4.86 11.45 -0.94
CA THR A 137 5.18 12.63 -0.14
C THR A 137 6.67 12.71 0.20
N LEU A 138 7.28 11.59 0.58
CA LEU A 138 8.70 11.51 0.86
C LEU A 138 9.53 11.67 -0.42
N LEU A 139 9.08 11.11 -1.55
CA LEU A 139 9.71 11.28 -2.86
C LEU A 139 9.77 12.76 -3.26
N PHE A 140 8.65 13.45 -3.25
CA PHE A 140 8.57 14.87 -3.63
C PHE A 140 9.30 15.81 -2.67
N ARG A 141 9.57 15.37 -1.45
CA ARG A 141 10.45 16.06 -0.50
C ARG A 141 11.93 15.72 -0.68
N GLY A 142 12.27 14.95 -1.69
CA GLY A 142 13.66 14.59 -2.01
C GLY A 142 14.30 13.66 -0.98
N HIS A 143 13.53 12.80 -0.30
CA HIS A 143 14.09 11.86 0.67
C HIS A 143 15.03 10.88 -0.04
N PRO A 144 16.36 10.89 0.21
CA PRO A 144 17.35 10.23 -0.65
C PRO A 144 17.06 8.74 -0.85
N ARG A 145 16.77 8.03 0.25
CA ARG A 145 16.47 6.59 0.20
C ARG A 145 15.24 6.27 -0.64
N ILE A 146 14.18 7.07 -0.53
CA ILE A 146 12.94 6.86 -1.31
C ILE A 146 13.19 7.13 -2.79
N VAL A 147 13.96 8.18 -3.12
CA VAL A 147 14.34 8.48 -4.50
C VAL A 147 15.10 7.30 -5.12
N PHE A 148 16.10 6.75 -4.43
CA PHE A 148 16.83 5.58 -4.91
C PHE A 148 15.95 4.34 -5.05
N GLU A 149 15.18 3.99 -4.01
CA GLU A 149 14.28 2.82 -4.05
C GLU A 149 13.26 2.95 -5.18
N MET A 150 12.70 4.15 -5.42
CA MET A 150 11.75 4.40 -6.50
C MET A 150 12.39 4.15 -7.88
N LEU A 151 13.57 4.70 -8.13
CA LEU A 151 14.29 4.48 -9.38
C LEU A 151 14.52 2.99 -9.65
N PHE A 152 15.02 2.24 -8.67
CA PHE A 152 15.25 0.80 -8.83
C PHE A 152 13.96 0.00 -8.97
N THR A 153 12.89 0.40 -8.29
CA THR A 153 11.59 -0.26 -8.41
C THR A 153 11.02 -0.06 -9.81
N TYR A 154 11.03 1.16 -10.33
CA TYR A 154 10.54 1.42 -11.68
C TYR A 154 11.35 0.71 -12.76
N LEU A 155 12.67 0.64 -12.64
CA LEU A 155 13.53 -0.09 -13.59
C LEU A 155 13.22 -1.59 -13.70
N LYS A 156 12.57 -2.18 -12.70
CA LYS A 156 12.15 -3.59 -12.76
C LYS A 156 10.87 -3.81 -13.58
N TYR A 157 10.11 -2.74 -13.84
CA TYR A 157 8.79 -2.82 -14.48
C TYR A 157 8.77 -2.17 -15.89
N ILE A 158 9.88 -1.60 -16.33
CA ILE A 158 10.14 -1.14 -17.70
C ILE A 158 10.84 -2.26 -18.48
#